data_69541ea0b5d0ac68f4c47467e5559225
#
_entry.id   69541ea0b5d0ac68f4c47467e5559225
#
_cell.length_a   1.000
_cell.length_b   1.000
_cell.length_c   1.000
_cell.angle_alpha   90.00
_cell.angle_beta   90.00
_cell.angle_gamma   90.00
#
_symmetry.space_group_name_H-M   'P 1'
#
loop_
_entity.id
_entity.type
_entity.pdbx_description
1 polymer ?
#
loop_
_entity_poly.entity_id
_entity_poly.type
_entity_poly.pdbx_seq_one_letter_code
_entity_poly.pdbx_strand_id
1 'polypeptide(L)'
;IPFRTLNFNPDQDEWGINFQRTIRRRNEEIMWRGYRRSEGLRNPVFAGRLTGLQGMSQGLGLEAVPSAIANYKNVPTNADPTTFPGDVSLDVNYSVTSSLRASVSVNTDFAEVESDQRRVNLTRFPLRLPERRDFFLEGSGVFSFAPRSGPSPFYSRNIGLSSGEPIPITYGTRLTGQAGAFELGFYQIATANHEYLDQIDEIDVTVPSEHFTVARVKRKLWEQSAIGAIYTRRGTSVDPTGYAPIDQHTAGVDVDFRTRYFLGNKNLELEAFVAWNSNPNATTDPEWQELGADDLTSHGLRISYPNDVWTAHVSYRQFGNWYDPAVGFVTRNNFRRLEPRVGWAPRTPSISWLRRMDFSVQFREQVSLSSAFPGDDPQLLPGAGGTEERQWEFNLLGLDFESGDGFDIKATQTYE
;
A
#
# COMPACT_ATOMS: atom_id res chain seq x y z
N ILE A 1 1.14 26.80 8.03
CA ILE A 1 1.76 25.96 7.00
C ILE A 1 2.04 26.86 5.81
N PRO A 2 3.29 27.00 5.34
CA PRO A 2 3.61 27.80 4.17
C PRO A 2 3.01 27.19 2.89
N PHE A 3 2.47 28.01 1.99
CA PHE A 3 1.90 27.51 0.73
C PHE A 3 2.93 26.82 -0.17
N ARG A 4 4.21 27.21 -0.07
CA ARG A 4 5.30 26.55 -0.83
C ARG A 4 5.50 25.05 -0.52
N THR A 5 4.98 24.58 0.63
CA THR A 5 5.06 23.17 1.04
C THR A 5 3.81 22.37 0.68
N LEU A 6 2.81 23.01 0.11
CA LEU A 6 1.56 22.38 -0.29
C LEU A 6 1.48 22.26 -1.80
N ASN A 7 0.99 21.12 -2.27
CA ASN A 7 0.61 20.96 -3.68
C ASN A 7 -0.81 21.49 -3.86
N PHE A 8 -1.00 22.47 -4.71
CA PHE A 8 -2.30 23.08 -4.97
C PHE A 8 -2.50 23.44 -6.44
N ASN A 9 -3.76 23.58 -6.85
CA ASN A 9 -4.09 24.11 -8.15
C ASN A 9 -4.23 25.64 -8.04
N PRO A 10 -3.37 26.46 -8.69
CA PRO A 10 -3.41 27.91 -8.59
C PRO A 10 -4.65 28.53 -9.26
N ASP A 11 -5.32 27.79 -10.15
CA ASP A 11 -6.54 28.25 -10.84
C ASP A 11 -7.80 28.07 -9.96
N GLN A 12 -7.66 27.46 -8.78
CA GLN A 12 -8.74 27.27 -7.83
C GLN A 12 -8.58 28.21 -6.64
N ASP A 13 -9.56 29.05 -6.41
CA ASP A 13 -9.64 29.98 -5.27
C ASP A 13 -10.38 29.39 -4.06
N GLU A 14 -10.74 28.09 -4.13
CA GLU A 14 -11.49 27.36 -3.11
C GLU A 14 -10.80 26.03 -2.74
N TRP A 15 -10.64 25.80 -1.44
CA TRP A 15 -10.09 24.54 -0.89
C TRP A 15 -11.10 23.88 0.04
N GLY A 16 -11.00 22.56 0.12
CA GLY A 16 -11.67 21.77 1.17
C GLY A 16 -10.93 21.93 2.50
N ILE A 17 -11.66 22.26 3.57
CA ILE A 17 -11.13 22.30 4.93
C ILE A 17 -12.09 21.60 5.89
N ASN A 18 -11.57 20.89 6.86
CA ASN A 18 -12.37 20.31 7.92
C ASN A 18 -11.63 20.31 9.25
N PHE A 19 -12.37 20.28 10.34
CA PHE A 19 -11.84 20.26 11.69
C PHE A 19 -12.51 19.15 12.50
N GLN A 20 -11.71 18.44 13.27
CA GLN A 20 -12.16 17.45 14.24
C GLN A 20 -11.59 17.78 15.62
N ARG A 21 -12.41 17.66 16.64
CA ARG A 21 -12.02 17.76 18.04
C ARG A 21 -12.46 16.50 18.77
N THR A 22 -11.53 15.84 19.44
CA THR A 22 -11.79 14.71 20.32
C THR A 22 -11.82 15.19 21.78
N ILE A 23 -12.92 14.97 22.47
CA ILE A 23 -13.08 15.27 23.90
C ILE A 23 -12.95 13.95 24.65
N ARG A 24 -11.71 13.60 25.04
CA ARG A 24 -11.39 12.32 25.68
C ARG A 24 -12.23 12.02 26.91
N ARG A 25 -12.46 13.02 27.76
CA ARG A 25 -13.27 12.88 28.99
C ARG A 25 -14.70 12.41 28.73
N ARG A 26 -15.27 12.74 27.55
CA ARG A 26 -16.64 12.41 27.17
C ARG A 26 -16.72 11.27 26.16
N ASN A 27 -15.57 10.77 25.70
CA ASN A 27 -15.47 9.85 24.56
C ASN A 27 -16.27 10.35 23.33
N GLU A 28 -16.14 11.66 23.07
CA GLU A 28 -16.93 12.36 22.06
C GLU A 28 -16.01 12.93 20.98
N GLU A 29 -16.39 12.75 19.73
CA GLU A 29 -15.73 13.37 18.57
C GLU A 29 -16.71 14.35 17.92
N ILE A 30 -16.25 15.59 17.77
CA ILE A 30 -17.00 16.66 17.13
C ILE A 30 -16.30 17.01 15.82
N MET A 31 -17.04 16.97 14.72
CA MET A 31 -16.57 17.41 13.40
C MET A 31 -17.35 18.64 12.94
N TRP A 32 -16.67 19.58 12.32
CA TRP A 32 -17.30 20.77 11.76
C TRP A 32 -18.21 20.41 10.57
N ARG A 33 -17.72 19.47 9.71
CA ARG A 33 -18.45 18.94 8.56
C ARG A 33 -18.27 17.41 8.50
N GLY A 34 -19.15 16.73 7.77
CA GLY A 34 -19.04 15.28 7.60
C GLY A 34 -19.22 14.50 8.91
N TYR A 35 -20.10 14.94 9.77
CA TYR A 35 -20.32 14.36 11.09
C TYR A 35 -21.15 13.07 11.09
N ARG A 36 -21.75 12.71 9.96
CA ARG A 36 -22.44 11.43 9.84
C ARG A 36 -21.44 10.29 9.76
N ARG A 37 -21.79 9.13 10.29
CA ARG A 37 -20.93 7.96 10.35
C ARG A 37 -20.35 7.53 9.00
N SER A 38 -21.13 7.70 7.93
CA SER A 38 -20.73 7.35 6.56
C SER A 38 -19.90 8.44 5.86
N GLU A 39 -19.64 9.55 6.51
CA GLU A 39 -18.95 10.72 5.95
C GLU A 39 -17.49 10.75 6.43
N GLY A 40 -17.26 11.24 7.64
CA GLY A 40 -15.94 11.24 8.30
C GLY A 40 -14.96 12.30 7.80
N LEU A 41 -13.97 12.58 8.64
CA LEU A 41 -12.93 13.59 8.38
C LEU A 41 -12.09 13.30 7.14
N ARG A 42 -11.87 12.03 6.83
CA ARG A 42 -11.00 11.60 5.72
C ARG A 42 -11.68 11.64 4.35
N ASN A 43 -12.96 11.95 4.29
CA ASN A 43 -13.66 12.06 3.02
C ASN A 43 -13.75 13.53 2.61
N PRO A 44 -12.92 14.01 1.66
CA PRO A 44 -12.83 15.42 1.30
C PRO A 44 -14.11 15.97 0.67
N VAL A 45 -14.98 15.13 0.15
CA VAL A 45 -16.27 15.54 -0.46
C VAL A 45 -17.20 16.20 0.56
N PHE A 46 -17.10 15.84 1.85
CA PHE A 46 -17.87 16.43 2.93
C PHE A 46 -17.16 17.57 3.64
N ALA A 47 -15.97 17.97 3.18
CA ALA A 47 -15.27 19.11 3.75
C ALA A 47 -16.06 20.42 3.58
N GLY A 48 -15.80 21.37 4.45
CA GLY A 48 -16.25 22.73 4.27
C GLY A 48 -15.38 23.46 3.25
N ARG A 49 -15.79 24.64 2.82
CA ARG A 49 -15.10 25.42 1.80
C ARG A 49 -14.32 26.55 2.44
N LEU A 50 -13.04 26.65 2.10
CA LEU A 50 -12.17 27.79 2.37
C LEU A 50 -12.06 28.59 1.07
N THR A 51 -12.56 29.80 1.05
CA THR A 51 -12.60 30.67 -0.14
C THR A 51 -11.66 31.84 0.02
N GLY A 52 -11.39 32.59 -1.07
CA GLY A 52 -10.55 33.79 -1.08
C GLY A 52 -9.06 33.49 -1.18
N LEU A 53 -8.66 32.31 -1.63
CA LEU A 53 -7.29 31.91 -1.84
C LEU A 53 -6.78 32.35 -3.21
N GLN A 54 -6.62 33.67 -3.39
CA GLN A 54 -6.18 34.25 -4.66
C GLN A 54 -4.71 34.67 -4.61
N GLY A 55 -4.02 34.59 -5.75
CA GLY A 55 -2.64 35.08 -5.88
C GLY A 55 -1.60 34.22 -5.16
N MET A 56 -1.91 32.97 -4.83
CA MET A 56 -0.94 32.07 -4.23
C MET A 56 0.13 31.66 -5.23
N SER A 57 1.38 31.69 -4.81
CA SER A 57 2.51 31.18 -5.60
C SER A 57 3.47 30.37 -4.75
N GLN A 58 4.13 29.41 -5.38
CA GLN A 58 5.16 28.59 -4.73
C GLN A 58 6.57 29.24 -4.80
N GLY A 59 6.70 30.42 -5.40
CA GLY A 59 7.99 31.03 -5.71
C GLY A 59 8.72 30.29 -6.82
N LEU A 60 10.04 30.20 -6.78
CA LEU A 60 10.84 29.41 -7.75
C LEU A 60 10.62 27.90 -7.66
N GLY A 61 10.07 27.41 -6.56
CA GLY A 61 9.79 25.99 -6.35
C GLY A 61 11.03 25.09 -6.38
N LEU A 62 12.23 25.66 -6.32
CA LEU A 62 13.50 24.93 -6.31
C LEU A 62 14.07 24.90 -4.89
N GLU A 63 14.42 23.72 -4.44
CA GLU A 63 15.06 23.43 -3.16
C GLU A 63 16.21 22.45 -3.39
N ALA A 64 17.39 22.77 -2.85
CA ALA A 64 18.54 21.86 -2.87
C ALA A 64 19.03 21.67 -1.43
N VAL A 65 19.12 20.44 -1.00
CA VAL A 65 19.50 20.04 0.36
C VAL A 65 20.73 19.13 0.28
N PRO A 66 21.95 19.70 0.40
CA PRO A 66 23.14 18.89 0.59
C PRO A 66 23.16 18.35 2.02
N SER A 67 23.55 17.08 2.19
CA SER A 67 23.73 16.43 3.48
C SER A 67 25.08 15.76 3.54
N ALA A 68 25.67 15.70 4.73
CA ALA A 68 26.89 14.94 4.99
C ALA A 68 26.77 14.26 6.35
N ILE A 69 27.09 12.98 6.39
CA ILE A 69 27.08 12.16 7.58
C ILE A 69 28.48 11.61 7.84
N ALA A 70 28.88 11.60 9.09
CA ALA A 70 30.09 10.93 9.53
C ALA A 70 29.74 10.04 10.74
N ASN A 71 30.02 8.77 10.63
CA ASN A 71 29.74 7.79 11.67
C ASN A 71 31.03 7.27 12.28
N TYR A 72 30.97 6.92 13.55
CA TYR A 72 32.04 6.17 14.25
C TYR A 72 31.52 4.78 14.57
N LYS A 73 32.15 3.75 14.02
CA LYS A 73 31.79 2.35 14.27
C LYS A 73 33.00 1.63 14.90
N ASN A 74 32.80 0.99 16.02
CA ASN A 74 33.79 0.15 16.69
C ASN A 74 33.22 -1.27 16.86
N VAL A 75 33.81 -2.24 16.18
CA VAL A 75 33.44 -3.66 16.29
C VAL A 75 34.70 -4.43 16.72
N PRO A 76 34.90 -4.71 18.01
CA PRO A 76 36.14 -5.27 18.55
C PRO A 76 36.56 -6.63 17.97
N THR A 77 35.61 -7.34 17.33
CA THR A 77 35.85 -8.66 16.72
C THR A 77 36.39 -8.59 15.29
N ASN A 78 36.40 -7.43 14.66
CA ASN A 78 36.88 -7.26 13.28
C ASN A 78 38.38 -7.01 13.25
N ALA A 79 39.03 -7.33 12.08
CA ALA A 79 40.44 -7.07 11.85
C ALA A 79 40.78 -5.57 11.96
N ASP A 80 39.87 -4.71 11.47
CA ASP A 80 39.87 -3.26 11.69
C ASP A 80 38.71 -2.89 12.60
N PRO A 81 38.91 -2.84 13.93
CA PRO A 81 37.81 -2.67 14.88
C PRO A 81 37.17 -1.29 14.81
N THR A 82 37.90 -0.28 14.33
CA THR A 82 37.43 1.11 14.30
C THR A 82 37.37 1.64 12.88
N THR A 83 36.17 2.01 12.43
CA THR A 83 35.95 2.62 11.13
C THR A 83 35.21 3.95 11.27
N PHE A 84 35.45 4.86 10.32
CA PHE A 84 34.81 6.18 10.23
C PHE A 84 34.07 6.26 8.88
N PRO A 85 32.97 5.52 8.68
CA PRO A 85 32.21 5.64 7.46
C PRO A 85 31.60 7.04 7.38
N GLY A 86 31.77 7.69 6.24
CA GLY A 86 31.17 8.99 5.92
C GLY A 86 30.50 8.95 4.57
N ASP A 87 29.44 9.72 4.43
CA ASP A 87 28.69 9.80 3.21
C ASP A 87 28.24 11.24 2.92
N VAL A 88 28.04 11.55 1.64
CA VAL A 88 27.58 12.87 1.17
C VAL A 88 26.45 12.65 0.20
N SER A 89 25.29 13.27 0.46
CA SER A 89 24.11 13.19 -0.39
C SER A 89 23.63 14.56 -0.85
N LEU A 90 22.87 14.55 -1.93
CA LEU A 90 22.23 15.74 -2.48
C LEU A 90 20.81 15.43 -2.90
N ASP A 91 19.86 16.15 -2.31
CA ASP A 91 18.46 16.14 -2.70
C ASP A 91 18.09 17.45 -3.38
N VAL A 92 17.56 17.36 -4.59
CA VAL A 92 17.04 18.51 -5.35
C VAL A 92 15.57 18.29 -5.62
N ASN A 93 14.76 19.21 -5.15
CA ASN A 93 13.32 19.24 -5.36
C ASN A 93 12.94 20.42 -6.24
N TYR A 94 12.11 20.16 -7.24
CA TYR A 94 11.63 21.18 -8.14
C TYR A 94 10.12 21.06 -8.37
N SER A 95 9.40 22.15 -8.12
CA SER A 95 7.98 22.23 -8.45
C SER A 95 7.80 22.55 -9.92
N VAL A 96 7.60 21.51 -10.75
CA VAL A 96 7.35 21.65 -12.20
C VAL A 96 6.11 22.50 -12.44
N THR A 97 5.08 22.27 -11.63
CA THR A 97 3.92 23.16 -11.47
C THR A 97 3.59 23.22 -9.98
N SER A 98 2.64 24.05 -9.58
CA SER A 98 2.17 24.13 -8.20
C SER A 98 1.52 22.83 -7.68
N SER A 99 1.21 21.88 -8.57
CA SER A 99 0.59 20.59 -8.24
C SER A 99 1.42 19.39 -8.68
N LEU A 100 2.56 19.58 -9.34
CA LEU A 100 3.44 18.52 -9.82
C LEU A 100 4.89 18.80 -9.39
N ARG A 101 5.47 17.89 -8.62
CA ARG A 101 6.83 18.01 -8.07
C ARG A 101 7.74 16.93 -8.61
N ALA A 102 8.91 17.34 -9.07
CA ALA A 102 10.04 16.47 -9.42
C ALA A 102 11.08 16.52 -8.31
N SER A 103 11.69 15.37 -8.01
CA SER A 103 12.79 15.26 -7.04
C SER A 103 13.88 14.37 -7.63
N VAL A 104 15.13 14.76 -7.40
CA VAL A 104 16.31 13.97 -7.73
C VAL A 104 17.16 13.84 -6.48
N SER A 105 17.50 12.64 -6.12
CA SER A 105 18.35 12.33 -4.97
C SER A 105 19.55 11.53 -5.43
N VAL A 106 20.73 11.94 -5.02
CA VAL A 106 21.99 11.26 -5.35
C VAL A 106 22.65 10.84 -4.06
N ASN A 107 23.06 9.55 -4.02
CA ASN A 107 23.71 8.94 -2.88
C ASN A 107 22.89 9.11 -1.59
N THR A 108 21.60 8.80 -1.68
CA THR A 108 20.64 8.99 -0.58
C THR A 108 21.01 8.13 0.60
N ASP A 109 21.33 8.77 1.72
CA ASP A 109 21.59 8.09 2.97
C ASP A 109 20.27 7.72 3.66
N PHE A 110 20.16 6.44 4.01
CA PHE A 110 19.09 5.91 4.85
C PHE A 110 19.53 5.64 6.30
N ALA A 111 20.72 6.11 6.70
CA ALA A 111 21.25 5.89 8.06
C ALA A 111 20.37 6.55 9.14
N GLU A 112 19.63 7.60 8.81
CA GLU A 112 18.65 8.23 9.71
C GLU A 112 17.32 7.47 9.83
N VAL A 113 17.13 6.39 9.08
CA VAL A 113 15.94 5.58 9.22
C VAL A 113 16.02 4.85 10.55
N GLU A 114 15.19 5.26 11.50
CA GLU A 114 14.99 4.52 12.75
C GLU A 114 14.88 3.03 12.44
N SER A 115 15.73 2.22 13.07
CA SER A 115 15.68 0.77 12.94
C SER A 115 14.24 0.29 13.20
N ASP A 116 13.76 -0.60 12.38
CA ASP A 116 12.44 -1.18 12.58
C ASP A 116 12.38 -1.82 13.97
N GLN A 117 11.27 -1.58 14.67
CA GLN A 117 11.04 -2.29 15.91
C GLN A 117 11.05 -3.80 15.64
N ARG A 118 11.91 -4.51 16.36
CA ARG A 118 11.99 -5.97 16.25
C ARG A 118 10.62 -6.57 16.53
N ARG A 119 10.03 -7.20 15.53
CA ARG A 119 8.76 -7.93 15.65
C ARG A 119 9.03 -9.41 15.46
N VAL A 120 8.57 -10.21 16.41
CA VAL A 120 8.60 -11.67 16.26
C VAL A 120 7.45 -12.06 15.34
N ASN A 121 7.77 -12.60 14.18
CA ASN A 121 6.77 -13.13 13.26
C ASN A 121 6.43 -14.57 13.66
N LEU A 122 5.27 -14.78 14.28
CA LEU A 122 4.77 -16.10 14.64
C LEU A 122 3.93 -16.75 13.52
N THR A 123 3.81 -16.07 12.39
CA THR A 123 3.06 -16.57 11.24
C THR A 123 3.99 -16.97 10.10
N ARG A 124 3.53 -17.86 9.21
CA ARG A 124 4.25 -18.22 7.97
C ARG A 124 4.26 -17.11 6.91
N PHE A 125 3.56 -16.01 7.14
CA PHE A 125 3.40 -14.95 6.16
C PHE A 125 4.40 -13.82 6.38
N PRO A 126 4.93 -13.19 5.32
CA PRO A 126 5.85 -12.07 5.45
C PRO A 126 5.17 -10.87 6.13
N LEU A 127 5.91 -10.18 6.99
CA LEU A 127 5.43 -8.97 7.65
C LEU A 127 5.56 -7.77 6.72
N ARG A 128 4.46 -7.03 6.56
CA ARG A 128 4.50 -5.74 5.90
C ARG A 128 4.91 -4.67 6.90
N LEU A 129 6.08 -4.08 6.71
CA LEU A 129 6.60 -2.99 7.52
C LEU A 129 6.22 -1.64 6.90
N PRO A 130 5.95 -0.59 7.70
CA PRO A 130 5.67 0.74 7.17
C PRO A 130 6.93 1.35 6.55
N GLU A 131 6.77 2.14 5.48
CA GLU A 131 7.84 2.98 4.95
C GLU A 131 8.14 4.13 5.92
N ARG A 132 9.41 4.50 6.06
CA ARG A 132 9.87 5.58 6.94
C ARG A 132 10.76 6.59 6.23
N ARG A 133 11.28 6.26 5.05
CA ARG A 133 12.18 7.11 4.28
C ARG A 133 11.39 8.24 3.60
N ASP A 134 11.74 9.48 3.89
CA ASP A 134 11.01 10.67 3.42
C ASP A 134 10.89 10.73 1.90
N PHE A 135 11.93 10.30 1.18
CA PHE A 135 11.93 10.21 -0.28
C PHE A 135 10.74 9.39 -0.83
N PHE A 136 10.33 8.32 -0.13
CA PHE A 136 9.21 7.47 -0.54
C PHE A 136 7.88 7.86 0.10
N LEU A 137 7.90 8.58 1.22
CA LEU A 137 6.67 9.00 1.91
C LEU A 137 5.96 10.13 1.19
N GLU A 138 6.72 11.08 0.65
CA GLU A 138 6.16 12.23 -0.03
C GLU A 138 5.45 11.80 -1.33
N GLY A 139 4.15 12.10 -1.44
CA GLY A 139 3.33 11.73 -2.59
C GLY A 139 3.00 10.23 -2.72
N SER A 140 3.32 9.39 -1.72
CA SER A 140 3.12 7.93 -1.74
C SER A 140 1.68 7.50 -2.05
N GLY A 141 0.69 8.31 -1.69
CA GLY A 141 -0.73 8.03 -1.95
C GLY A 141 -1.09 7.86 -3.43
N VAL A 142 -0.30 8.46 -4.33
CA VAL A 142 -0.50 8.31 -5.78
C VAL A 142 -0.33 6.85 -6.21
N PHE A 143 0.60 6.10 -5.60
CA PHE A 143 0.91 4.72 -5.96
C PHE A 143 -0.06 3.69 -5.37
N SER A 144 -1.07 4.12 -4.65
CA SER A 144 -2.12 3.23 -4.13
C SER A 144 -2.84 2.54 -5.30
N PHE A 145 -2.97 1.21 -5.22
CA PHE A 145 -3.60 0.35 -6.22
C PHE A 145 -4.64 -0.53 -5.52
N ALA A 146 -5.90 -0.47 -5.94
CA ALA A 146 -7.02 -1.23 -5.40
C ALA A 146 -6.93 -1.41 -3.86
N PRO A 147 -6.95 -0.32 -3.06
CA PRO A 147 -6.49 -0.31 -1.66
C PRO A 147 -7.34 -1.15 -0.69
N ARG A 148 -8.53 -1.59 -1.10
CA ARG A 148 -9.44 -2.37 -0.24
C ARG A 148 -9.31 -3.87 -0.42
N SER A 149 -8.92 -4.33 -1.60
CA SER A 149 -8.92 -5.76 -1.93
C SER A 149 -7.76 -6.21 -2.82
N GLY A 150 -7.03 -5.28 -3.42
CA GLY A 150 -5.97 -5.55 -4.38
C GLY A 150 -4.63 -5.94 -3.77
N PRO A 151 -3.70 -6.35 -4.64
CA PRO A 151 -2.30 -6.53 -4.28
C PRO A 151 -1.61 -5.19 -4.07
N SER A 152 -0.34 -5.23 -3.68
CA SER A 152 0.54 -4.06 -3.68
C SER A 152 1.58 -4.21 -4.78
N PRO A 153 1.32 -3.79 -6.03
CA PRO A 153 2.30 -3.89 -7.12
C PRO A 153 3.55 -3.03 -6.87
N PHE A 154 3.46 -2.06 -5.99
CA PHE A 154 4.56 -1.24 -5.51
C PHE A 154 4.62 -1.23 -3.98
N TYR A 155 5.80 -1.55 -3.47
CA TYR A 155 6.16 -1.49 -2.06
C TYR A 155 7.60 -1.01 -1.95
N SER A 156 7.78 0.24 -1.59
CA SER A 156 9.07 0.95 -1.61
C SER A 156 10.16 0.28 -0.77
N ARG A 157 9.81 -0.45 0.27
CA ARG A 157 10.78 -1.16 1.12
C ARG A 157 11.48 -2.34 0.42
N ASN A 158 11.01 -2.77 -0.73
CA ASN A 158 11.76 -3.71 -1.57
C ASN A 158 12.91 -3.04 -2.34
N ILE A 159 13.05 -1.71 -2.23
CA ILE A 159 14.12 -0.95 -2.87
C ILE A 159 15.14 -0.55 -1.81
N GLY A 160 16.41 -0.90 -2.03
CA GLY A 160 17.49 -0.56 -1.13
C GLY A 160 17.51 -1.33 0.19
N LEU A 161 16.90 -2.53 0.21
CA LEU A 161 16.92 -3.45 1.35
C LEU A 161 17.01 -4.89 0.86
N SER A 162 17.89 -5.69 1.46
CA SER A 162 18.01 -7.14 1.23
C SER A 162 18.13 -7.84 2.58
N SER A 163 17.16 -8.71 2.91
CA SER A 163 17.13 -9.44 4.20
C SER A 163 17.27 -8.55 5.45
N GLY A 164 16.84 -7.28 5.35
CA GLY A 164 16.99 -6.28 6.41
C GLY A 164 18.28 -5.49 6.39
N GLU A 165 19.25 -5.86 5.53
CA GLU A 165 20.49 -5.11 5.32
C GLU A 165 20.25 -3.96 4.33
N PRO A 166 20.66 -2.72 4.65
CA PRO A 166 20.54 -1.57 3.76
C PRO A 166 21.46 -1.70 2.55
N ILE A 167 20.90 -1.58 1.35
CA ILE A 167 21.63 -1.54 0.08
C ILE A 167 21.72 -0.07 -0.38
N PRO A 168 22.92 0.49 -0.62
CA PRO A 168 23.06 1.89 -1.00
C PRO A 168 22.31 2.25 -2.28
N ILE A 169 21.57 3.35 -2.26
CA ILE A 169 20.91 3.90 -3.45
C ILE A 169 21.85 4.94 -4.08
N THR A 170 22.28 4.67 -5.30
CA THR A 170 23.17 5.55 -6.05
C THR A 170 22.46 6.81 -6.53
N TYR A 171 21.26 6.64 -7.07
CA TYR A 171 20.37 7.76 -7.40
C TYR A 171 18.91 7.36 -7.38
N GLY A 172 18.06 8.32 -7.14
CA GLY A 172 16.62 8.20 -7.25
C GLY A 172 16.02 9.44 -7.91
N THR A 173 15.10 9.24 -8.83
CA THR A 173 14.28 10.31 -9.38
C THR A 173 12.82 10.03 -9.05
N ARG A 174 12.08 11.07 -8.73
CA ARG A 174 10.65 11.00 -8.43
C ARG A 174 9.91 12.12 -9.13
N LEU A 175 8.75 11.82 -9.69
CA LEU A 175 7.77 12.78 -10.16
C LEU A 175 6.42 12.40 -9.56
N THR A 176 5.82 13.28 -8.76
CA THR A 176 4.51 13.03 -8.14
C THR A 176 3.64 14.26 -8.16
N GLY A 177 2.33 14.10 -8.36
CA GLY A 177 1.39 15.20 -8.29
C GLY A 177 0.21 15.06 -9.25
N GLN A 178 -0.34 16.21 -9.63
CA GLN A 178 -1.52 16.30 -10.47
C GLN A 178 -1.25 17.15 -11.71
N ALA A 179 -1.80 16.71 -12.85
CA ALA A 179 -1.84 17.44 -14.10
C ALA A 179 -3.26 17.36 -14.65
N GLY A 180 -4.06 18.41 -14.42
CA GLY A 180 -5.47 18.43 -14.73
C GLY A 180 -6.25 17.33 -13.98
N ALA A 181 -6.94 16.46 -14.72
CA ALA A 181 -7.69 15.33 -14.14
C ALA A 181 -6.82 14.11 -13.80
N PHE A 182 -5.52 14.16 -14.08
CA PHE A 182 -4.61 13.04 -13.87
C PHE A 182 -3.81 13.22 -12.60
N GLU A 183 -3.66 12.14 -11.82
CA GLU A 183 -2.62 11.97 -10.80
C GLU A 183 -1.50 11.15 -11.42
N LEU A 184 -0.27 11.64 -11.27
CA LEU A 184 0.93 11.06 -11.85
C LEU A 184 1.91 10.68 -10.76
N GLY A 185 2.46 9.48 -10.85
CA GLY A 185 3.55 9.01 -10.01
C GLY A 185 4.59 8.31 -10.86
N PHE A 186 5.86 8.66 -10.66
CA PHE A 186 6.97 8.01 -11.33
C PHE A 186 8.18 7.92 -10.39
N TYR A 187 8.84 6.78 -10.40
CA TYR A 187 10.16 6.56 -9.80
C TYR A 187 11.08 5.90 -10.81
N GLN A 188 12.33 6.36 -10.83
CA GLN A 188 13.47 5.65 -11.39
C GLN A 188 14.58 5.65 -10.36
N ILE A 189 15.02 4.47 -9.92
CA ILE A 189 15.95 4.32 -8.82
C ILE A 189 17.00 3.29 -9.23
N ALA A 190 18.24 3.51 -8.81
CA ALA A 190 19.31 2.55 -8.95
C ALA A 190 20.02 2.32 -7.62
N THR A 191 20.33 1.06 -7.33
CA THR A 191 21.16 0.66 -6.19
C THR A 191 22.58 0.31 -6.63
N ALA A 192 23.52 0.38 -5.70
CA ALA A 192 24.90 -0.10 -5.92
C ALA A 192 24.98 -1.63 -5.78
N ASN A 193 26.08 -2.21 -6.27
CA ASN A 193 26.50 -3.53 -5.81
C ASN A 193 26.81 -3.46 -4.31
N HIS A 194 26.38 -4.44 -3.57
CA HIS A 194 26.62 -4.51 -2.13
C HIS A 194 26.97 -5.92 -1.70
N GLU A 195 28.00 -6.05 -0.87
CA GLU A 195 28.43 -7.31 -0.30
C GLU A 195 28.30 -7.21 1.22
N TYR A 196 27.71 -8.22 1.82
CA TYR A 196 27.58 -8.29 3.27
C TYR A 196 27.64 -9.75 3.76
N LEU A 197 28.07 -9.93 5.00
CA LEU A 197 28.04 -11.22 5.67
C LEU A 197 26.66 -11.42 6.30
N ASP A 198 25.92 -12.43 5.84
CA ASP A 198 24.71 -12.86 6.54
C ASP A 198 25.11 -13.48 7.90
N GLN A 199 24.68 -12.85 8.98
CA GLN A 199 25.06 -13.26 10.35
C GLN A 199 24.31 -14.53 10.83
N ILE A 200 23.25 -14.95 10.11
CA ILE A 200 22.48 -16.14 10.46
C ILE A 200 23.10 -17.37 9.82
N ASP A 201 23.39 -17.28 8.52
CA ASP A 201 23.91 -18.40 7.73
C ASP A 201 25.45 -18.38 7.63
N GLU A 202 26.10 -17.32 8.12
CA GLU A 202 27.55 -17.09 8.06
C GLU A 202 28.13 -17.19 6.62
N ILE A 203 27.35 -16.70 5.64
CA ILE A 203 27.74 -16.69 4.22
C ILE A 203 27.89 -15.26 3.70
N ASP A 204 28.84 -15.06 2.80
CA ASP A 204 28.99 -13.81 2.07
C ASP A 204 27.89 -13.71 1.01
N VAL A 205 27.05 -12.68 1.11
CA VAL A 205 25.96 -12.39 0.18
C VAL A 205 26.35 -11.22 -0.70
N THR A 206 26.34 -11.41 -2.00
CA THR A 206 26.52 -10.35 -2.98
C THR A 206 25.16 -9.97 -3.59
N VAL A 207 24.75 -8.72 -3.41
CA VAL A 207 23.56 -8.15 -4.05
C VAL A 207 24.02 -7.31 -5.24
N PRO A 208 23.67 -7.69 -6.48
CA PRO A 208 24.05 -6.92 -7.66
C PRO A 208 23.33 -5.58 -7.69
N SER A 209 23.87 -4.63 -8.47
CA SER A 209 23.17 -3.36 -8.70
C SER A 209 21.84 -3.61 -9.41
N GLU A 210 20.80 -2.92 -8.96
CA GLU A 210 19.46 -3.06 -9.47
C GLU A 210 18.90 -1.72 -9.96
N HIS A 211 18.05 -1.81 -10.96
CA HIS A 211 17.29 -0.67 -11.50
C HIS A 211 15.80 -0.90 -11.30
N PHE A 212 15.16 0.06 -10.66
CA PHE A 212 13.74 0.04 -10.37
C PHE A 212 13.03 1.16 -11.12
N THR A 213 11.98 0.82 -11.85
CA THR A 213 11.10 1.78 -12.50
C THR A 213 9.69 1.57 -11.98
N VAL A 214 9.02 2.63 -11.57
CA VAL A 214 7.61 2.59 -11.17
C VAL A 214 6.89 3.74 -11.87
N ALA A 215 5.81 3.45 -12.54
CA ALA A 215 4.95 4.44 -13.19
C ALA A 215 3.49 4.21 -12.79
N ARG A 216 2.82 5.25 -12.34
CA ARG A 216 1.43 5.25 -11.95
C ARG A 216 0.71 6.41 -12.60
N VAL A 217 -0.41 6.13 -13.26
CA VAL A 217 -1.31 7.14 -13.81
C VAL A 217 -2.71 6.84 -13.31
N LYS A 218 -3.37 7.82 -12.70
CA LYS A 218 -4.78 7.73 -12.31
C LYS A 218 -5.53 8.89 -12.93
N ARG A 219 -6.66 8.64 -13.52
CA ARG A 219 -7.58 9.65 -14.01
C ARG A 219 -8.77 9.76 -13.08
N LYS A 220 -8.99 10.93 -12.52
CA LYS A 220 -10.18 11.23 -11.74
C LYS A 220 -11.41 11.26 -12.65
N LEU A 221 -12.46 10.59 -12.20
CA LEU A 221 -13.75 10.51 -12.86
C LEU A 221 -14.80 10.99 -11.86
N TRP A 222 -15.66 11.90 -12.29
CA TRP A 222 -16.71 12.49 -11.44
C TRP A 222 -16.15 13.02 -10.11
N GLU A 223 -16.96 13.00 -9.04
CA GLU A 223 -16.58 13.57 -7.73
C GLU A 223 -15.62 12.68 -6.94
N GLN A 224 -15.74 11.35 -7.03
CA GLN A 224 -15.08 10.43 -6.10
C GLN A 224 -14.50 9.18 -6.77
N SER A 225 -14.58 9.10 -8.07
CA SER A 225 -14.20 7.91 -8.84
C SER A 225 -12.88 8.11 -9.55
N ALA A 226 -12.17 7.02 -9.81
CA ALA A 226 -10.93 7.04 -10.58
C ALA A 226 -10.74 5.72 -11.33
N ILE A 227 -10.04 5.80 -12.45
CA ILE A 227 -9.42 4.66 -13.13
C ILE A 227 -7.92 4.88 -13.16
N GLY A 228 -7.14 3.83 -12.97
CA GLY A 228 -5.70 3.94 -12.94
C GLY A 228 -4.97 2.76 -13.56
N ALA A 229 -3.73 3.01 -13.96
CA ALA A 229 -2.80 2.00 -14.41
C ALA A 229 -1.48 2.14 -13.68
N ILE A 230 -0.85 1.01 -13.35
CA ILE A 230 0.46 0.93 -12.73
C ILE A 230 1.37 0.02 -13.55
N TYR A 231 2.63 0.40 -13.60
CA TYR A 231 3.69 -0.42 -14.16
C TYR A 231 4.89 -0.36 -13.21
N THR A 232 5.49 -1.52 -12.94
CA THR A 232 6.73 -1.62 -12.18
C THR A 232 7.71 -2.55 -12.89
N ARG A 233 9.00 -2.24 -12.78
CA ARG A 233 10.09 -3.04 -13.31
C ARG A 233 11.20 -3.13 -12.30
N ARG A 234 11.78 -4.31 -12.15
CA ARG A 234 13.02 -4.59 -11.42
C ARG A 234 13.99 -5.29 -12.37
N GLY A 235 15.13 -4.68 -12.62
CA GLY A 235 16.16 -5.23 -13.48
C GLY A 235 17.51 -5.25 -12.76
N THR A 236 18.25 -6.34 -12.89
CA THR A 236 19.63 -6.43 -12.42
C THR A 236 20.60 -6.21 -13.58
N SER A 237 21.73 -5.55 -13.30
CA SER A 237 22.85 -5.54 -14.22
C SER A 237 23.43 -6.96 -14.32
N VAL A 238 24.09 -7.26 -15.43
CA VAL A 238 24.83 -8.53 -15.57
C VAL A 238 25.91 -8.55 -14.49
N ASP A 239 25.76 -9.46 -13.54
CA ASP A 239 26.76 -9.68 -12.51
C ASP A 239 28.01 -10.31 -13.14
N PRO A 240 29.23 -9.80 -12.86
CA PRO A 240 30.47 -10.43 -13.26
C PRO A 240 30.63 -11.88 -12.73
N THR A 241 29.84 -12.29 -11.72
CA THR A 241 29.83 -13.68 -11.20
C THR A 241 28.95 -14.63 -12.02
N GLY A 242 28.24 -14.16 -13.07
CA GLY A 242 27.52 -14.99 -14.03
C GLY A 242 26.06 -15.30 -13.67
N TYR A 243 25.47 -14.61 -12.72
CA TYR A 243 24.02 -14.69 -12.51
C TYR A 243 23.25 -14.14 -13.71
N ALA A 244 22.25 -14.85 -14.16
CA ALA A 244 21.38 -14.38 -15.23
C ALA A 244 20.73 -13.06 -14.84
N PRO A 245 20.71 -12.04 -15.70
CA PRO A 245 20.05 -10.78 -15.39
C PRO A 245 18.56 -11.02 -15.14
N ILE A 246 18.05 -10.48 -14.05
CA ILE A 246 16.62 -10.48 -13.75
C ILE A 246 16.00 -9.27 -14.44
N ASP A 247 14.97 -9.46 -15.22
CA ASP A 247 14.18 -8.38 -15.81
C ASP A 247 12.69 -8.71 -15.57
N GLN A 248 12.19 -8.29 -14.42
CA GLN A 248 10.84 -8.60 -13.94
C GLN A 248 9.94 -7.37 -14.11
N HIS A 249 8.76 -7.59 -14.67
CA HIS A 249 7.77 -6.57 -14.93
C HIS A 249 6.47 -6.87 -14.22
N THR A 250 5.78 -5.84 -13.76
CA THR A 250 4.39 -5.95 -13.31
C THR A 250 3.58 -4.82 -13.92
N ALA A 251 2.41 -5.16 -14.44
CA ALA A 251 1.46 -4.19 -14.97
C ALA A 251 0.07 -4.43 -14.38
N GLY A 252 -0.67 -3.37 -14.10
CA GLY A 252 -2.01 -3.50 -13.55
C GLY A 252 -2.90 -2.32 -13.88
N VAL A 253 -4.21 -2.58 -13.82
CA VAL A 253 -5.26 -1.58 -13.95
C VAL A 253 -6.23 -1.74 -12.81
N ASP A 254 -6.67 -0.63 -12.24
CA ASP A 254 -7.68 -0.58 -11.19
C ASP A 254 -8.73 0.49 -11.45
N VAL A 255 -9.92 0.22 -10.95
CA VAL A 255 -11.07 1.12 -10.98
C VAL A 255 -11.58 1.29 -9.55
N ASP A 256 -11.79 2.52 -9.14
CA ASP A 256 -12.46 2.88 -7.88
C ASP A 256 -13.64 3.78 -8.24
N PHE A 257 -14.83 3.20 -8.26
CA PHE A 257 -16.07 3.94 -8.49
C PHE A 257 -16.78 4.16 -7.16
N ARG A 258 -17.18 5.40 -6.89
CA ARG A 258 -17.93 5.79 -5.70
C ARG A 258 -19.03 6.76 -6.05
N THR A 259 -20.18 6.56 -5.45
CA THR A 259 -21.29 7.50 -5.54
C THR A 259 -21.99 7.64 -4.21
N ARG A 260 -22.51 8.82 -3.92
CA ARG A 260 -23.37 9.13 -2.76
C ARG A 260 -24.85 9.29 -3.14
N TYR A 261 -25.16 9.05 -4.40
CA TYR A 261 -26.50 9.25 -4.95
C TYR A 261 -27.24 7.96 -5.24
N PHE A 262 -26.70 6.80 -4.86
CA PHE A 262 -27.38 5.52 -5.01
C PHE A 262 -28.69 5.52 -4.22
N LEU A 263 -29.79 5.10 -4.85
CA LEU A 263 -31.14 5.17 -4.26
C LEU A 263 -31.46 6.54 -3.62
N GLY A 264 -31.00 7.63 -4.28
CA GLY A 264 -31.24 9.02 -3.90
C GLY A 264 -30.14 9.62 -3.01
N ASN A 265 -29.76 8.99 -1.90
CA ASN A 265 -28.81 9.56 -0.94
C ASN A 265 -27.92 8.51 -0.23
N LYS A 266 -27.71 7.37 -0.84
CA LYS A 266 -26.90 6.29 -0.28
C LYS A 266 -25.55 6.19 -0.97
N ASN A 267 -24.56 5.75 -0.20
CA ASN A 267 -23.23 5.46 -0.71
C ASN A 267 -23.22 4.08 -1.36
N LEU A 268 -22.60 4.00 -2.51
CA LEU A 268 -22.24 2.74 -3.17
C LEU A 268 -20.81 2.88 -3.67
N GLU A 269 -20.02 1.84 -3.45
CA GLU A 269 -18.62 1.78 -3.87
C GLU A 269 -18.35 0.49 -4.63
N LEU A 270 -17.59 0.59 -5.71
CA LEU A 270 -17.10 -0.54 -6.49
C LEU A 270 -15.59 -0.38 -6.67
N GLU A 271 -14.84 -1.40 -6.36
CA GLU A 271 -13.41 -1.50 -6.64
C GLU A 271 -13.17 -2.75 -7.46
N ALA A 272 -12.49 -2.60 -8.59
CA ALA A 272 -12.07 -3.71 -9.43
C ALA A 272 -10.60 -3.54 -9.82
N PHE A 273 -9.89 -4.66 -10.01
CA PHE A 273 -8.50 -4.63 -10.43
C PHE A 273 -8.11 -5.89 -11.18
N VAL A 274 -7.10 -5.73 -12.01
CA VAL A 274 -6.30 -6.81 -12.57
C VAL A 274 -4.84 -6.38 -12.57
N ALA A 275 -3.95 -7.27 -12.15
CA ALA A 275 -2.51 -7.08 -12.22
C ALA A 275 -1.86 -8.37 -12.73
N TRP A 276 -0.84 -8.23 -13.53
CA TRP A 276 -0.06 -9.30 -14.13
C TRP A 276 1.43 -9.04 -13.91
N ASN A 277 2.23 -10.09 -13.70
CA ASN A 277 3.68 -10.01 -13.70
C ASN A 277 4.30 -10.93 -14.76
N SER A 278 5.47 -10.54 -15.27
CA SER A 278 6.28 -11.40 -16.13
C SER A 278 6.83 -12.58 -15.34
N ASN A 279 7.16 -13.64 -16.04
CA ASN A 279 7.86 -14.80 -15.48
C ASN A 279 9.35 -14.69 -15.79
N PRO A 280 10.20 -14.22 -14.87
CA PRO A 280 11.64 -14.07 -15.12
C PRO A 280 12.36 -15.40 -15.29
N ASN A 281 11.77 -16.50 -14.78
CA ASN A 281 12.35 -17.83 -14.84
C ASN A 281 12.03 -18.59 -16.14
N ALA A 282 11.16 -18.05 -16.99
CA ALA A 282 10.74 -18.70 -18.24
C ALA A 282 11.90 -18.98 -19.23
N THR A 283 13.02 -18.27 -19.09
CA THR A 283 14.19 -18.45 -19.96
C THR A 283 15.20 -19.46 -19.44
N THR A 284 15.14 -19.83 -18.16
CA THR A 284 16.16 -20.64 -17.49
C THR A 284 15.72 -22.06 -17.19
N ASP A 285 14.42 -22.30 -17.04
CA ASP A 285 13.87 -23.61 -16.69
C ASP A 285 12.65 -23.94 -17.57
N PRO A 286 12.69 -25.07 -18.32
CA PRO A 286 11.57 -25.50 -19.16
C PRO A 286 10.24 -25.73 -18.42
N GLU A 287 10.28 -26.15 -17.14
CA GLU A 287 9.07 -26.36 -16.34
C GLU A 287 8.31 -25.05 -16.07
N TRP A 288 9.02 -23.92 -16.09
CA TRP A 288 8.46 -22.60 -15.89
C TRP A 288 7.91 -21.95 -17.17
N GLN A 289 8.18 -22.52 -18.33
CA GLN A 289 7.72 -22.00 -19.62
C GLN A 289 6.21 -22.25 -19.83
N GLU A 290 5.62 -23.20 -19.10
CA GLU A 290 4.22 -23.59 -19.24
C GLU A 290 3.24 -22.84 -18.32
N LEU A 291 3.72 -21.83 -17.56
CA LEU A 291 2.84 -21.06 -16.66
C LEU A 291 1.76 -20.31 -17.46
N GLY A 292 0.52 -20.58 -17.10
CA GLY A 292 -0.64 -19.90 -17.68
C GLY A 292 -0.75 -18.45 -17.21
N ALA A 293 -1.53 -17.65 -17.95
CA ALA A 293 -1.82 -16.27 -17.55
C ALA A 293 -2.45 -16.19 -16.14
N ASP A 294 -3.25 -17.18 -15.77
CA ASP A 294 -3.92 -17.23 -14.46
C ASP A 294 -2.92 -17.39 -13.30
N ASP A 295 -1.78 -18.06 -13.52
CA ASP A 295 -0.75 -18.25 -12.51
C ASP A 295 0.01 -16.96 -12.20
N LEU A 296 0.14 -16.09 -13.19
CA LEU A 296 0.89 -14.83 -13.13
C LEU A 296 0.01 -13.61 -12.85
N THR A 297 -1.30 -13.81 -12.62
CA THR A 297 -2.23 -12.71 -12.45
C THR A 297 -2.83 -12.66 -11.05
N SER A 298 -3.23 -11.46 -10.67
CA SER A 298 -4.11 -11.19 -9.55
C SER A 298 -5.26 -10.32 -10.02
N HIS A 299 -6.49 -10.69 -9.67
CA HIS A 299 -7.67 -9.92 -10.02
C HIS A 299 -8.73 -9.97 -8.93
N GLY A 300 -9.60 -8.98 -8.92
CA GLY A 300 -10.67 -8.94 -7.94
C GLY A 300 -11.71 -7.86 -8.19
N LEU A 301 -12.82 -8.03 -7.49
CA LEU A 301 -13.96 -7.14 -7.49
C LEU A 301 -14.51 -7.02 -6.08
N ARG A 302 -14.75 -5.80 -5.62
CA ARG A 302 -15.46 -5.52 -4.38
C ARG A 302 -16.58 -4.53 -4.61
N ILE A 303 -17.79 -4.88 -4.18
CA ILE A 303 -18.95 -3.99 -4.16
C ILE A 303 -19.29 -3.76 -2.69
N SER A 304 -19.44 -2.50 -2.30
CA SER A 304 -19.71 -2.12 -0.91
C SER A 304 -20.85 -1.10 -0.82
N TYR A 305 -21.71 -1.27 0.18
CA TYR A 305 -22.78 -0.38 0.54
C TYR A 305 -22.53 0.15 1.98
N PRO A 306 -21.63 1.15 2.16
CA PRO A 306 -21.22 1.65 3.48
C PRO A 306 -22.13 2.76 3.94
N ASN A 307 -23.28 2.42 4.49
CA ASN A 307 -24.26 3.39 5.01
C ASN A 307 -24.48 3.24 6.52
N ASP A 308 -25.24 4.14 7.13
CA ASP A 308 -25.35 4.26 8.59
C ASP A 308 -26.05 3.06 9.24
N VAL A 309 -27.26 2.74 8.77
CA VAL A 309 -28.10 1.67 9.35
C VAL A 309 -27.78 0.31 8.74
N TRP A 310 -27.56 0.28 7.44
CA TRP A 310 -27.21 -0.93 6.70
C TRP A 310 -25.84 -0.80 6.09
N THR A 311 -25.01 -1.80 6.32
CA THR A 311 -23.73 -1.97 5.64
C THR A 311 -23.72 -3.32 4.95
N ALA A 312 -23.17 -3.38 3.74
CA ALA A 312 -22.98 -4.65 3.05
C ALA A 312 -21.73 -4.58 2.18
N HIS A 313 -21.08 -5.69 1.98
CA HIS A 313 -20.12 -5.84 0.89
C HIS A 313 -20.05 -7.28 0.39
N VAL A 314 -19.63 -7.42 -0.85
CA VAL A 314 -19.17 -8.68 -1.43
C VAL A 314 -17.80 -8.40 -2.02
N SER A 315 -16.82 -9.19 -1.64
CA SER A 315 -15.46 -9.13 -2.18
C SER A 315 -15.09 -10.48 -2.77
N TYR A 316 -14.66 -10.47 -4.01
CA TYR A 316 -14.03 -11.60 -4.68
C TYR A 316 -12.62 -11.21 -5.09
N ARG A 317 -11.65 -12.09 -4.83
CA ARG A 317 -10.27 -11.90 -5.27
C ARG A 317 -9.59 -13.23 -5.51
N GLN A 318 -8.73 -13.25 -6.51
CA GLN A 318 -7.89 -14.39 -6.85
C GLN A 318 -6.46 -13.91 -7.04
N PHE A 319 -5.52 -14.65 -6.49
CA PHE A 319 -4.08 -14.43 -6.63
C PHE A 319 -3.48 -15.70 -7.19
N GLY A 320 -2.93 -15.62 -8.37
CA GLY A 320 -2.27 -16.72 -9.06
C GLY A 320 -1.14 -17.32 -8.24
N ASN A 321 -0.79 -18.56 -8.52
CA ASN A 321 0.23 -19.30 -7.78
C ASN A 321 1.61 -18.64 -7.86
N TRP A 322 1.92 -18.03 -9.01
CA TRP A 322 3.18 -17.39 -9.32
C TRP A 322 3.06 -15.86 -9.45
N TYR A 323 1.99 -15.29 -8.90
CA TYR A 323 1.88 -13.84 -8.86
C TYR A 323 2.88 -13.27 -7.86
N ASP A 324 3.97 -12.70 -8.39
CA ASP A 324 5.03 -12.03 -7.63
C ASP A 324 5.39 -10.70 -8.30
N PRO A 325 4.88 -9.58 -7.79
CA PRO A 325 5.09 -8.28 -8.42
C PRO A 325 6.54 -7.83 -8.26
N ALA A 326 7.16 -7.37 -9.36
CA ALA A 326 8.57 -6.99 -9.49
C ALA A 326 9.13 -6.14 -8.33
N VAL A 327 8.37 -5.14 -7.88
CA VAL A 327 8.74 -4.20 -6.81
C VAL A 327 7.64 -4.15 -5.75
N GLY A 328 6.78 -5.13 -5.73
CA GLY A 328 5.57 -5.13 -4.91
C GLY A 328 5.67 -5.97 -3.64
N PHE A 329 4.53 -6.18 -3.01
CA PHE A 329 4.39 -7.01 -1.82
C PHE A 329 3.12 -7.86 -1.92
N VAL A 330 3.28 -9.15 -1.70
CA VAL A 330 2.18 -10.11 -1.61
C VAL A 330 2.31 -10.87 -0.30
N THR A 331 1.26 -10.86 0.49
CA THR A 331 1.23 -11.63 1.74
C THR A 331 1.08 -13.12 1.46
N ARG A 332 0.32 -13.46 0.40
CA ARG A 332 -0.01 -14.83 0.04
C ARG A 332 -0.47 -14.90 -1.40
N ASN A 333 -0.07 -15.97 -2.08
CA ASN A 333 -0.47 -16.38 -3.42
C ASN A 333 -1.33 -17.66 -3.39
N ASN A 334 -1.67 -18.18 -4.55
CA ASN A 334 -2.33 -19.47 -4.75
C ASN A 334 -3.68 -19.58 -4.05
N PHE A 335 -4.52 -18.54 -4.13
CA PHE A 335 -5.84 -18.60 -3.54
C PHE A 335 -6.92 -17.85 -4.32
N ARG A 336 -8.14 -18.30 -4.12
CA ARG A 336 -9.36 -17.58 -4.46
C ARG A 336 -10.16 -17.38 -3.18
N ARG A 337 -10.67 -16.16 -2.95
CA ARG A 337 -11.46 -15.82 -1.76
C ARG A 337 -12.75 -15.12 -2.13
N LEU A 338 -13.84 -15.58 -1.53
CA LEU A 338 -15.14 -14.93 -1.55
C LEU A 338 -15.50 -14.49 -0.13
N GLU A 339 -15.90 -13.23 0.04
CA GLU A 339 -16.14 -12.64 1.35
C GLU A 339 -17.35 -11.68 1.33
N PRO A 340 -18.59 -12.19 1.41
CA PRO A 340 -19.78 -11.39 1.63
C PRO A 340 -19.97 -11.05 3.12
N ARG A 341 -20.46 -9.85 3.38
CA ARG A 341 -20.87 -9.37 4.70
C ARG A 341 -22.13 -8.52 4.61
N VAL A 342 -23.02 -8.65 5.61
CA VAL A 342 -24.14 -7.75 5.83
C VAL A 342 -24.17 -7.35 7.31
N GLY A 343 -24.41 -6.08 7.56
CA GLY A 343 -24.56 -5.53 8.90
C GLY A 343 -25.80 -4.64 8.99
N TRP A 344 -26.47 -4.71 10.12
CA TRP A 344 -27.63 -3.88 10.46
C TRP A 344 -27.40 -3.21 11.81
N ALA A 345 -27.43 -1.89 11.84
CA ALA A 345 -27.11 -1.10 13.01
C ALA A 345 -28.19 -0.04 13.29
N PRO A 346 -29.37 -0.47 13.80
CA PRO A 346 -30.47 0.46 14.10
C PRO A 346 -30.10 1.40 15.26
N ARG A 347 -30.52 2.63 15.15
CA ARG A 347 -30.49 3.60 16.25
C ARG A 347 -31.69 3.41 17.14
N THR A 348 -31.54 3.67 18.44
CA THR A 348 -32.56 3.47 19.47
C THR A 348 -32.93 4.77 20.16
N PRO A 349 -33.52 5.77 19.43
CA PRO A 349 -33.78 7.10 20.00
C PRO A 349 -34.77 7.10 21.17
N SER A 350 -35.57 6.05 21.32
CA SER A 350 -36.48 5.86 22.43
C SER A 350 -35.83 5.34 23.72
N ILE A 351 -34.55 4.92 23.65
CA ILE A 351 -33.80 4.40 24.80
C ILE A 351 -32.64 5.34 25.07
N SER A 352 -32.77 6.22 26.06
CA SER A 352 -31.84 7.33 26.32
C SER A 352 -30.38 6.91 26.67
N TRP A 353 -30.19 5.71 27.16
CA TRP A 353 -28.87 5.19 27.53
C TRP A 353 -28.22 4.33 26.43
N LEU A 354 -28.99 3.95 25.40
CA LEU A 354 -28.52 3.10 24.31
C LEU A 354 -28.47 3.89 23.00
N ARG A 355 -27.30 4.10 22.49
CA ARG A 355 -27.07 4.86 21.26
C ARG A 355 -27.44 4.06 20.02
N ARG A 356 -27.05 2.76 19.99
CA ARG A 356 -27.18 1.92 18.80
C ARG A 356 -27.08 0.44 19.17
N MET A 357 -27.74 -0.38 18.38
CA MET A 357 -27.47 -1.81 18.28
C MET A 357 -26.68 -2.11 17.02
N ASP A 358 -25.91 -3.21 17.00
CA ASP A 358 -25.16 -3.67 15.85
C ASP A 358 -25.27 -5.19 15.70
N PHE A 359 -25.70 -5.61 14.54
CA PHE A 359 -25.81 -7.01 14.14
C PHE A 359 -25.09 -7.22 12.84
N SER A 360 -24.29 -8.28 12.68
CA SER A 360 -23.69 -8.57 11.40
C SER A 360 -23.40 -10.05 11.20
N VAL A 361 -23.40 -10.44 9.94
CA VAL A 361 -22.93 -11.75 9.49
C VAL A 361 -21.91 -11.55 8.38
N GLN A 362 -20.82 -12.25 8.48
CA GLN A 362 -19.78 -12.35 7.45
C GLN A 362 -19.51 -13.81 7.16
N PHE A 363 -19.40 -14.12 5.90
CA PHE A 363 -18.91 -15.39 5.40
C PHE A 363 -17.59 -15.18 4.70
N ARG A 364 -16.66 -16.08 4.88
CA ARG A 364 -15.38 -16.13 4.16
C ARG A 364 -15.15 -17.55 3.67
N GLU A 365 -14.90 -17.71 2.40
CA GLU A 365 -14.43 -18.96 1.83
C GLU A 365 -13.14 -18.71 1.06
N GLN A 366 -12.12 -19.45 1.38
CA GLN A 366 -10.84 -19.44 0.71
C GLN A 366 -10.52 -20.84 0.17
N VAL A 367 -10.16 -20.87 -1.10
CA VAL A 367 -9.87 -22.09 -1.86
C VAL A 367 -8.48 -21.95 -2.47
N SER A 368 -7.67 -23.00 -2.37
CA SER A 368 -6.40 -23.12 -3.09
C SER A 368 -6.65 -23.35 -4.58
N LEU A 369 -5.85 -22.71 -5.45
CA LEU A 369 -5.99 -22.84 -6.91
C LEU A 369 -5.26 -24.07 -7.46
N SER A 370 -4.11 -24.41 -6.88
CA SER A 370 -3.31 -25.56 -7.28
C SER A 370 -2.75 -26.32 -6.09
N SER A 371 -2.44 -27.59 -6.29
CA SER A 371 -1.94 -28.49 -5.25
C SER A 371 -0.42 -28.49 -5.10
N ALA A 372 0.32 -27.95 -6.07
CA ALA A 372 1.78 -28.10 -6.11
C ALA A 372 2.48 -26.78 -6.37
N PHE A 373 3.49 -26.48 -5.55
CA PHE A 373 4.60 -25.67 -5.97
C PHE A 373 5.54 -26.57 -6.79
N PRO A 374 6.14 -26.08 -7.90
CA PRO A 374 7.20 -26.84 -8.58
C PRO A 374 8.29 -27.20 -7.57
N GLY A 375 8.58 -28.50 -7.46
CA GLY A 375 9.58 -29.03 -6.50
C GLY A 375 9.02 -29.58 -5.20
N ASP A 376 7.74 -29.40 -4.89
CA ASP A 376 7.11 -30.03 -3.74
C ASP A 376 6.60 -31.45 -4.07
N ASP A 377 6.77 -32.36 -3.13
CA ASP A 377 6.21 -33.73 -3.25
C ASP A 377 4.66 -33.64 -3.30
N PRO A 378 4.01 -34.09 -4.39
CA PRO A 378 2.55 -34.04 -4.53
C PRO A 378 1.80 -34.81 -3.45
N GLN A 379 2.49 -35.69 -2.69
CA GLN A 379 1.90 -36.47 -1.62
C GLN A 379 1.78 -35.74 -0.28
N LEU A 380 2.45 -34.57 -0.14
CA LEU A 380 2.48 -33.81 1.11
C LEU A 380 1.52 -32.62 1.12
N LEU A 381 0.85 -32.31 0.01
CA LEU A 381 -0.05 -31.16 -0.09
C LEU A 381 -1.51 -31.59 -0.18
N PRO A 382 -2.45 -30.84 0.45
CA PRO A 382 -3.88 -31.07 0.24
C PRO A 382 -4.21 -30.95 -1.25
N GLY A 383 -5.02 -31.87 -1.74
CA GLY A 383 -5.33 -32.01 -3.16
C GLY A 383 -5.75 -30.72 -3.87
N ALA A 384 -5.49 -30.66 -5.18
CA ALA A 384 -5.78 -29.53 -6.04
C ALA A 384 -7.20 -28.99 -5.84
N GLY A 385 -7.31 -27.68 -5.59
CA GLY A 385 -8.59 -26.99 -5.54
C GLY A 385 -9.42 -27.22 -4.27
N GLY A 386 -8.80 -27.64 -3.17
CA GLY A 386 -9.48 -27.84 -1.88
C GLY A 386 -9.87 -26.52 -1.19
N THR A 387 -10.99 -26.57 -0.45
CA THR A 387 -11.33 -25.49 0.49
C THR A 387 -10.27 -25.48 1.59
N GLU A 388 -9.53 -24.38 1.73
CA GLU A 388 -8.54 -24.22 2.80
C GLU A 388 -9.17 -23.68 4.07
N GLU A 389 -10.11 -22.77 3.93
CA GLU A 389 -10.74 -22.11 5.07
C GLU A 389 -12.18 -21.75 4.68
N ARG A 390 -13.10 -22.09 5.54
CA ARG A 390 -14.48 -21.60 5.49
C ARG A 390 -14.84 -21.05 6.86
N GLN A 391 -15.14 -19.76 6.94
CA GLN A 391 -15.40 -19.10 8.20
C GLN A 391 -16.73 -18.35 8.16
N TRP A 392 -17.50 -18.50 9.24
CA TRP A 392 -18.67 -17.69 9.55
C TRP A 392 -18.39 -16.85 10.79
N GLU A 393 -18.60 -15.56 10.68
CA GLU A 393 -18.54 -14.64 11.82
C GLU A 393 -19.91 -13.99 12.00
N PHE A 394 -20.42 -14.08 13.22
CA PHE A 394 -21.68 -13.47 13.60
C PHE A 394 -21.41 -12.44 14.71
N ASN A 395 -21.84 -11.20 14.52
CA ASN A 395 -22.11 -10.31 15.64
C ASN A 395 -23.59 -10.43 15.97
N LEU A 396 -23.89 -11.23 16.98
CA LEU A 396 -25.25 -11.59 17.37
C LEU A 396 -25.94 -10.41 18.08
N LEU A 397 -25.19 -9.61 18.80
CA LEU A 397 -25.65 -8.42 19.47
C LEU A 397 -24.44 -7.51 19.79
N GLY A 398 -24.44 -6.31 19.25
CA GLY A 398 -23.59 -5.23 19.68
C GLY A 398 -24.44 -4.12 20.30
N LEU A 399 -24.03 -3.59 21.44
CA LEU A 399 -24.67 -2.47 22.11
C LEU A 399 -23.64 -1.36 22.29
N ASP A 400 -23.90 -0.17 21.74
CA ASP A 400 -23.13 1.03 21.98
C ASP A 400 -23.94 1.93 22.94
N PHE A 401 -23.39 2.20 24.12
CA PHE A 401 -24.04 3.01 25.14
C PHE A 401 -23.69 4.50 25.01
N GLU A 402 -24.54 5.37 25.54
CA GLU A 402 -24.27 6.81 25.59
C GLU A 402 -23.09 7.16 26.52
N SER A 403 -22.73 6.30 27.47
CA SER A 403 -21.53 6.42 28.29
C SER A 403 -20.22 6.28 27.51
N GLY A 404 -20.27 5.71 26.29
CA GLY A 404 -19.09 5.35 25.49
C GLY A 404 -18.63 3.91 25.70
N ASP A 405 -19.28 3.17 26.61
CA ASP A 405 -19.05 1.73 26.76
C ASP A 405 -19.70 0.94 25.63
N GLY A 406 -19.25 -0.28 25.41
CA GLY A 406 -19.79 -1.19 24.42
C GLY A 406 -19.90 -2.61 24.98
N PHE A 407 -20.85 -3.37 24.44
CA PHE A 407 -21.01 -4.79 24.73
C PHE A 407 -21.25 -5.55 23.42
N ASP A 408 -20.50 -6.63 23.19
CA ASP A 408 -20.62 -7.45 22.00
C ASP A 408 -20.76 -8.94 22.36
N ILE A 409 -21.71 -9.60 21.69
CA ILE A 409 -21.78 -11.07 21.64
C ILE A 409 -21.44 -11.50 20.22
N LYS A 410 -20.31 -12.18 20.09
CA LYS A 410 -19.83 -12.68 18.81
C LYS A 410 -19.73 -14.20 18.82
N ALA A 411 -19.98 -14.80 17.67
CA ALA A 411 -19.75 -16.22 17.43
C ALA A 411 -18.95 -16.37 16.14
N THR A 412 -17.94 -17.24 16.16
CA THR A 412 -17.15 -17.57 14.99
C THR A 412 -17.13 -19.08 14.83
N GLN A 413 -17.33 -19.54 13.62
CA GLN A 413 -17.21 -20.95 13.24
C GLN A 413 -16.25 -21.04 12.07
N THR A 414 -15.17 -21.80 12.23
CA THR A 414 -14.16 -22.01 11.20
C THR A 414 -14.06 -23.48 10.87
N TYR A 415 -13.97 -23.80 9.60
CA TYR A 415 -13.63 -25.11 9.04
C TYR A 415 -12.35 -24.94 8.23
N GLU A 416 -11.35 -25.78 8.50
CA GLU A 416 -10.07 -25.88 7.80
C GLU A 416 -9.98 -27.18 7.01
#